data_13acf6fa79ba58354318aca2b0f5c24b
#
_entry.id   13acf6fa79ba58354318aca2b0f5c24b
#
_cell.length_a   1.000
_cell.length_b   1.000
_cell.length_c   1.000
_cell.angle_alpha   90.00
_cell.angle_beta   90.00
_cell.angle_gamma   90.00
#
_symmetry.space_group_name_H-M   'P 1'
#
loop_
_entity.id
_entity.type
_entity.pdbx_description
1 polymer ?
#
loop_
_entity_poly.entity_id
_entity_poly.type
_entity_poly.pdbx_seq_one_letter_code
_entity_poly.pdbx_strand_id
1 'polypeptide(L)'
;MIVVDTGPLYAVADTSDSHHRACVAVFEETSEQLVVPVSVVIETCFLIERHLGPLAEASFIRSLGPSGLIVESLSETDLERMATLITTYADLPLVAVDASVIAVAERLGVATVLTIDRRHFSVVAATTH
;
A
#
# COMPACT_ATOMS: atom_id res chain seq x y z
N MET A 1 -8.12 -5.03 10.84
CA MET A 1 -7.56 -4.86 9.48
C MET A 1 -6.50 -3.78 9.44
N ILE A 2 -5.50 -3.98 8.63
CA ILE A 2 -4.47 -3.01 8.34
C ILE A 2 -4.38 -2.89 6.82
N VAL A 3 -4.41 -1.66 6.29
CA VAL A 3 -4.17 -1.41 4.87
C VAL A 3 -2.66 -1.21 4.67
N VAL A 4 -2.09 -1.91 3.69
CA VAL A 4 -0.65 -1.93 3.45
C VAL A 4 -0.30 -1.04 2.26
N ASP A 5 0.64 -0.14 2.46
CA ASP A 5 1.20 0.74 1.44
C ASP A 5 2.37 0.05 0.69
N THR A 6 2.81 0.66 -0.39
CA THR A 6 3.85 0.12 -1.29
C THR A 6 5.19 -0.11 -0.59
N GLY A 7 5.65 0.86 0.21
CA GLY A 7 6.95 0.76 0.88
C GLY A 7 7.13 -0.52 1.67
N PRO A 8 6.24 -0.82 2.61
CA PRO A 8 6.32 -2.07 3.38
C PRO A 8 6.19 -3.32 2.52
N LEU A 9 5.31 -3.33 1.54
CA LEU A 9 5.13 -4.50 0.68
C LEU A 9 6.39 -4.78 -0.15
N TYR A 10 7.00 -3.72 -0.70
CA TYR A 10 8.27 -3.84 -1.41
C TYR A 10 9.39 -4.32 -0.48
N ALA A 11 9.47 -3.75 0.73
CA ALA A 11 10.51 -4.10 1.69
C ALA A 11 10.47 -5.59 2.06
N VAL A 12 9.30 -6.19 2.16
CA VAL A 12 9.15 -7.63 2.41
C VAL A 12 9.69 -8.45 1.23
N ALA A 13 9.55 -7.95 0.01
CA ALA A 13 9.97 -8.66 -1.20
C ALA A 13 11.47 -8.52 -1.50
N ASP A 14 12.15 -7.53 -0.94
CA ASP A 14 13.55 -7.24 -1.21
C ASP A 14 14.40 -7.37 0.06
N THR A 15 15.15 -8.46 0.16
CA THR A 15 15.98 -8.75 1.34
C THR A 15 17.07 -7.72 1.59
N SER A 16 17.44 -6.93 0.57
CA SER A 16 18.46 -5.88 0.70
C SER A 16 17.87 -4.54 1.12
N ASP A 17 16.55 -4.41 1.19
CA ASP A 17 15.90 -3.17 1.61
C ASP A 17 16.17 -2.91 3.10
N SER A 18 16.45 -1.64 3.45
CA SER A 18 16.77 -1.26 4.83
C SER A 18 15.64 -1.53 5.82
N HIS A 19 14.38 -1.57 5.34
CA HIS A 19 13.20 -1.84 6.15
C HIS A 19 12.74 -3.30 6.09
N HIS A 20 13.48 -4.16 5.39
CA HIS A 20 13.06 -5.56 5.16
C HIS A 20 12.74 -6.28 6.47
N ARG A 21 13.68 -6.28 7.39
CA ARG A 21 13.55 -7.03 8.65
C ARG A 21 12.38 -6.54 9.49
N ALA A 22 12.22 -5.22 9.60
CA ALA A 22 11.13 -4.63 10.38
C ALA A 22 9.75 -4.95 9.76
N CYS A 23 9.65 -4.87 8.44
CA CYS A 23 8.38 -5.15 7.75
C CYS A 23 8.02 -6.63 7.78
N VAL A 24 9.00 -7.52 7.60
CA VAL A 24 8.76 -8.97 7.73
C VAL A 24 8.23 -9.29 9.13
N ALA A 25 8.82 -8.69 10.17
CA ALA A 25 8.37 -8.90 11.56
C ALA A 25 6.89 -8.49 11.72
N VAL A 26 6.48 -7.34 11.18
CA VAL A 26 5.08 -6.91 11.25
C VAL A 26 4.17 -7.90 10.54
N PHE A 27 4.54 -8.34 9.33
CA PHE A 27 3.72 -9.28 8.55
C PHE A 27 3.57 -10.63 9.24
N GLU A 28 4.62 -11.11 9.90
CA GLU A 28 4.61 -12.40 10.59
C GLU A 28 3.91 -12.35 11.95
N GLU A 29 4.06 -11.26 12.69
CA GLU A 29 3.59 -11.14 14.06
C GLU A 29 2.18 -10.62 14.22
N THR A 30 1.65 -9.89 13.24
CA THR A 30 0.30 -9.34 13.35
C THR A 30 -0.75 -10.44 13.29
N SER A 31 -1.75 -10.33 14.17
CA SER A 31 -2.95 -11.17 14.11
C SER A 31 -4.04 -10.53 13.25
N GLU A 32 -3.85 -9.29 12.83
CA GLU A 32 -4.82 -8.58 12.01
C GLU A 32 -4.69 -8.95 10.54
N GLN A 33 -5.80 -8.88 9.84
CA GLN A 33 -5.85 -9.12 8.41
C GLN A 33 -5.20 -7.97 7.65
N LEU A 34 -4.30 -8.29 6.74
CA LEU A 34 -3.61 -7.30 5.90
C LEU A 34 -4.31 -7.18 4.56
N VAL A 35 -4.68 -5.95 4.21
CA VAL A 35 -5.39 -5.63 2.98
C VAL A 35 -4.49 -4.77 2.10
N VAL A 36 -4.31 -5.18 0.86
CA VAL A 36 -3.44 -4.49 -0.09
C VAL A 36 -4.29 -4.00 -1.27
N PRO A 37 -4.40 -2.68 -1.47
CA PRO A 37 -5.07 -2.18 -2.68
C PRO A 37 -4.36 -2.71 -3.94
N VAL A 38 -5.12 -3.03 -4.98
CA VAL A 38 -4.54 -3.53 -6.23
C VAL A 38 -3.53 -2.54 -6.84
N SER A 39 -3.74 -1.25 -6.66
CA SER A 39 -2.81 -0.20 -7.07
C SER A 39 -1.43 -0.36 -6.41
N VAL A 40 -1.42 -0.72 -5.13
CA VAL A 40 -0.18 -0.99 -4.38
C VAL A 40 0.52 -2.24 -4.92
N VAL A 41 -0.24 -3.28 -5.24
CA VAL A 41 0.33 -4.50 -5.86
C VAL A 41 1.05 -4.15 -7.16
N ILE A 42 0.40 -3.37 -8.02
CA ILE A 42 0.97 -3.01 -9.33
C ILE A 42 2.21 -2.13 -9.18
N GLU A 43 2.18 -1.13 -8.30
CA GLU A 43 3.36 -0.31 -8.04
C GLU A 43 4.52 -1.13 -7.48
N THR A 44 4.22 -2.05 -6.57
CA THR A 44 5.23 -2.95 -6.01
C THR A 44 5.85 -3.81 -7.09
N CYS A 45 5.03 -4.36 -8.00
CA CYS A 45 5.51 -5.13 -9.15
C CYS A 45 6.46 -4.31 -10.02
N PHE A 46 6.09 -3.07 -10.30
CA PHE A 46 6.93 -2.15 -11.09
C PHE A 46 8.30 -1.96 -10.43
N LEU A 47 8.33 -1.73 -9.12
CA LEU A 47 9.57 -1.52 -8.37
C LEU A 47 10.43 -2.81 -8.33
N ILE A 48 9.79 -3.95 -8.14
CA ILE A 48 10.49 -5.24 -8.14
C ILE A 48 11.14 -5.50 -9.51
N GLU A 49 10.38 -5.29 -10.60
CA GLU A 49 10.93 -5.47 -11.94
C GLU A 49 12.13 -4.56 -12.16
N ARG A 50 12.00 -3.29 -11.76
CA ARG A 50 13.05 -2.29 -11.96
C ARG A 50 14.34 -2.62 -11.20
N HIS A 51 14.23 -3.13 -9.98
CA HIS A 51 15.40 -3.37 -9.10
C HIS A 51 15.89 -4.81 -9.10
N LEU A 52 15.00 -5.78 -9.31
CA LEU A 52 15.29 -7.20 -9.14
C LEU A 52 14.99 -8.04 -10.39
N GLY A 53 14.34 -7.46 -11.39
CA GLY A 53 14.07 -8.10 -12.67
C GLY A 53 12.73 -8.84 -12.75
N PRO A 54 12.38 -9.33 -13.97
CA PRO A 54 11.06 -9.90 -14.22
C PRO A 54 10.81 -11.24 -13.53
N LEU A 55 11.84 -12.03 -13.28
CA LEU A 55 11.65 -13.32 -12.59
C LEU A 55 11.27 -13.11 -11.12
N ALA A 56 11.87 -12.12 -10.47
CA ALA A 56 11.50 -11.74 -9.10
C ALA A 56 10.07 -11.19 -9.06
N GLU A 57 9.70 -10.39 -10.05
CA GLU A 57 8.34 -9.87 -10.18
C GLU A 57 7.31 -10.99 -10.30
N ALA A 58 7.54 -11.96 -11.19
CA ALA A 58 6.64 -13.09 -11.37
C ALA A 58 6.52 -13.92 -10.07
N SER A 59 7.65 -14.14 -9.39
CA SER A 59 7.67 -14.85 -8.11
C SER A 59 6.85 -14.13 -7.04
N PHE A 60 6.97 -12.82 -6.97
CA PHE A 60 6.17 -12.00 -6.05
C PHE A 60 4.68 -12.16 -6.33
N ILE A 61 4.25 -12.05 -7.59
CA ILE A 61 2.84 -12.19 -7.97
C ILE A 61 2.31 -13.57 -7.56
N ARG A 62 3.07 -14.63 -7.82
CA ARG A 62 2.68 -15.99 -7.42
C ARG A 62 2.52 -16.14 -5.92
N SER A 63 3.34 -15.44 -5.14
CA SER A 63 3.31 -15.52 -3.68
C SER A 63 2.06 -14.89 -3.07
N LEU A 64 1.39 -13.97 -3.77
CA LEU A 64 0.25 -13.25 -3.23
C LEU A 64 -0.94 -14.15 -2.92
N GLY A 65 -1.24 -15.11 -3.79
CA GLY A 65 -2.37 -16.02 -3.60
C GLY A 65 -2.33 -16.76 -2.27
N PRO A 66 -1.25 -17.53 -1.98
CA PRO A 66 -1.15 -18.29 -0.73
C PRO A 66 -0.73 -17.45 0.49
N SER A 67 -0.42 -16.17 0.33
CA SER A 67 0.12 -15.33 1.41
C SER A 67 -0.86 -15.03 2.54
N GLY A 68 -2.15 -15.11 2.29
CA GLY A 68 -3.16 -14.64 3.23
C GLY A 68 -3.44 -13.14 3.15
N LEU A 69 -2.70 -12.40 2.34
CA LEU A 69 -3.00 -11.00 2.06
C LEU A 69 -4.27 -10.89 1.22
N ILE A 70 -5.11 -9.91 1.54
CA ILE A 70 -6.30 -9.62 0.74
C ILE A 70 -5.94 -8.54 -0.26
N VAL A 71 -6.03 -8.88 -1.55
CA VAL A 71 -5.88 -7.89 -2.62
C VAL A 71 -7.25 -7.26 -2.86
N GLU A 72 -7.34 -5.95 -2.63
CA GLU A 72 -8.60 -5.21 -2.69
C GLU A 72 -8.70 -4.43 -3.98
N SER A 73 -9.79 -4.61 -4.71
CA SER A 73 -10.08 -3.86 -5.94
C SER A 73 -10.44 -2.42 -5.62
N LEU A 74 -10.25 -1.52 -6.59
CA LEU A 74 -10.72 -0.15 -6.51
C LEU A 74 -12.13 -0.05 -7.05
N SER A 75 -13.04 0.53 -6.27
CA SER A 75 -14.41 0.79 -6.69
C SER A 75 -14.54 2.14 -7.40
N GLU A 76 -15.70 2.39 -8.05
CA GLU A 76 -15.97 3.72 -8.62
C GLU A 76 -15.91 4.82 -7.55
N THR A 77 -16.43 4.55 -6.36
CA THR A 77 -16.36 5.52 -5.26
C THR A 77 -14.93 5.77 -4.81
N ASP A 78 -14.08 4.75 -4.84
CA ASP A 78 -12.65 4.94 -4.56
C ASP A 78 -12.01 5.88 -5.58
N LEU A 79 -12.28 5.68 -6.86
CA LEU A 79 -11.72 6.52 -7.93
C LEU A 79 -12.14 7.98 -7.78
N GLU A 80 -13.42 8.22 -7.47
CA GLU A 80 -13.92 9.57 -7.23
C GLU A 80 -13.26 10.20 -6.01
N ARG A 81 -13.12 9.44 -4.92
CA ARG A 81 -12.44 9.91 -3.71
C ARG A 81 -10.97 10.22 -3.98
N MET A 82 -10.29 9.38 -4.76
CA MET A 82 -8.90 9.60 -5.16
C MET A 82 -8.73 10.92 -5.91
N ALA A 83 -9.61 11.18 -6.88
CA ALA A 83 -9.58 12.43 -7.65
C ALA A 83 -9.76 13.64 -6.73
N THR A 84 -10.71 13.58 -5.81
CA THR A 84 -10.94 14.64 -4.82
C THR A 84 -9.72 14.86 -3.94
N LEU A 85 -9.09 13.80 -3.44
CA LEU A 85 -7.89 13.91 -2.61
C LEU A 85 -6.73 14.56 -3.35
N ILE A 86 -6.48 14.15 -4.58
CA ILE A 86 -5.39 14.70 -5.39
C ILE A 86 -5.62 16.19 -5.63
N THR A 87 -6.85 16.60 -5.92
CA THR A 87 -7.19 17.99 -6.14
C THR A 87 -7.07 18.82 -4.87
N THR A 88 -7.60 18.30 -3.76
CA THR A 88 -7.59 18.99 -2.46
C THR A 88 -6.17 19.25 -1.97
N TYR A 89 -5.27 18.28 -2.19
CA TYR A 89 -3.89 18.35 -1.73
C TYR A 89 -2.92 18.56 -2.90
N ALA A 90 -3.29 19.42 -3.85
CA ALA A 90 -2.49 19.66 -5.04
C ALA A 90 -1.08 20.18 -4.74
N ASP A 91 -0.91 20.89 -3.63
CA ASP A 91 0.40 21.40 -3.18
C ASP A 91 1.24 20.37 -2.45
N LEU A 92 0.63 19.27 -2.04
CA LEU A 92 1.31 18.12 -1.44
C LEU A 92 1.47 17.08 -2.57
N PRO A 93 2.65 16.50 -2.81
CA PRO A 93 2.80 15.56 -3.91
C PRO A 93 2.11 14.22 -3.63
N LEU A 94 0.79 14.26 -3.48
CA LEU A 94 -0.07 13.11 -3.26
C LEU A 94 -0.36 12.47 -4.61
N VAL A 95 0.27 11.33 -4.89
CA VAL A 95 0.08 10.62 -6.16
C VAL A 95 -1.07 9.61 -6.05
N ALA A 96 -1.48 9.07 -7.20
CA ALA A 96 -2.65 8.21 -7.30
C ALA A 96 -2.58 6.99 -6.35
N VAL A 97 -1.42 6.38 -6.17
CA VAL A 97 -1.28 5.22 -5.27
C VAL A 97 -1.54 5.62 -3.82
N ASP A 98 -0.97 6.74 -3.37
CA ASP A 98 -1.23 7.26 -2.01
C ASP A 98 -2.72 7.53 -1.81
N ALA A 99 -3.35 8.19 -2.79
CA ALA A 99 -4.78 8.47 -2.75
C ALA A 99 -5.61 7.19 -2.68
N SER A 100 -5.20 6.13 -3.38
CA SER A 100 -5.90 4.85 -3.36
C SER A 100 -5.84 4.17 -2.00
N VAL A 101 -4.70 4.25 -1.32
CA VAL A 101 -4.55 3.70 0.03
C VAL A 101 -5.51 4.39 1.00
N ILE A 102 -5.59 5.71 0.93
CA ILE A 102 -6.49 6.50 1.78
C ILE A 102 -7.95 6.16 1.47
N ALA A 103 -8.33 6.14 0.19
CA ALA A 103 -9.69 5.86 -0.24
C ALA A 103 -10.16 4.48 0.20
N VAL A 104 -9.33 3.47 0.01
CA VAL A 104 -9.65 2.08 0.41
C VAL A 104 -9.76 1.98 1.94
N ALA A 105 -8.84 2.59 2.69
CA ALA A 105 -8.90 2.58 4.14
C ALA A 105 -10.19 3.23 4.65
N GLU A 106 -10.57 4.38 4.08
CA GLU A 106 -11.82 5.06 4.44
C GLU A 106 -13.05 4.18 4.13
N ARG A 107 -13.10 3.60 2.94
CA ARG A 107 -14.24 2.76 2.52
C ARG A 107 -14.41 1.54 3.42
N LEU A 108 -13.30 0.91 3.81
CA LEU A 108 -13.32 -0.27 4.67
C LEU A 108 -13.47 0.07 6.16
N GLY A 109 -13.42 1.35 6.52
CA GLY A 109 -13.46 1.78 7.92
C GLY A 109 -12.22 1.37 8.69
N VAL A 110 -11.07 1.28 8.03
CA VAL A 110 -9.79 0.86 8.62
C VAL A 110 -9.02 2.09 9.07
N ALA A 111 -8.65 2.13 10.35
CA ALA A 111 -7.93 3.25 10.93
C ALA A 111 -6.41 3.15 10.81
N THR A 112 -5.89 1.96 10.51
CA THR A 112 -4.46 1.70 10.53
C THR A 112 -3.93 1.45 9.12
N VAL A 113 -2.93 2.23 8.74
CA VAL A 113 -2.18 2.07 7.48
C VAL A 113 -0.73 1.74 7.84
N LEU A 114 -0.22 0.66 7.29
CA LEU A 114 1.20 0.31 7.39
C LEU A 114 1.94 1.01 6.27
N THR A 115 2.80 1.96 6.63
CA THR A 115 3.57 2.77 5.69
C THR A 115 4.95 3.09 6.23
N ILE A 116 5.89 3.37 5.34
CA ILE A 116 7.22 3.86 5.68
C ILE A 116 7.22 5.40 5.66
N ASP A 117 6.50 6.00 4.71
CA ASP A 117 6.36 7.45 4.61
C ASP A 117 5.03 7.87 5.25
N ARG A 118 5.09 8.53 6.40
CA ARG A 118 3.91 8.93 7.17
C ARG A 118 3.41 10.33 6.87
N ARG A 119 4.17 11.15 6.15
CA ARG A 119 3.85 12.58 6.01
C ARG A 119 2.50 12.81 5.36
N HIS A 120 2.24 12.20 4.22
CA HIS A 120 1.01 12.39 3.45
C HIS A 120 -0.20 11.90 4.22
N PHE A 121 -0.12 10.73 4.82
CA PHE A 121 -1.23 10.12 5.55
C PHE A 121 -1.57 10.92 6.81
N SER A 122 -0.56 11.44 7.52
CA SER A 122 -0.79 12.25 8.72
C SER A 122 -1.51 13.56 8.41
N VAL A 123 -1.14 14.24 7.33
CA VAL A 123 -1.77 15.49 6.89
C VAL A 123 -3.23 15.26 6.50
N VAL A 124 -3.50 14.24 5.69
CA VAL A 124 -4.85 13.92 5.23
C VAL A 124 -5.73 13.49 6.40
N ALA A 125 -5.23 12.66 7.30
CA ALA A 125 -5.98 12.24 8.48
C ALA A 125 -6.37 13.42 9.37
N ALA A 126 -5.48 14.39 9.58
CA ALA A 126 -5.77 15.58 10.36
C ALA A 126 -6.87 16.44 9.74
N THR A 127 -7.02 16.41 8.42
CA THR A 127 -8.02 17.21 7.70
C THR A 127 -9.38 16.50 7.62
N THR A 128 -9.40 15.18 7.58
CA THR A 128 -10.64 14.40 7.47
C THR A 128 -11.35 14.19 8.81
N HIS A 129 -10.70 14.50 9.88
CA HIS A 129 -11.28 14.48 11.23
C HIS A 129 -11.82 15.85 11.60
#